data_f5f803d215c043524323e56ffc894471
#
_entry.id   f5f803d215c043524323e56ffc894471
#
_cell.length_a   1.000
_cell.length_b   1.000
_cell.length_c   1.000
_cell.angle_alpha   90.00
_cell.angle_beta   90.00
_cell.angle_gamma   90.00
#
_symmetry.space_group_name_H-M   'P 1'
#
loop_
_entity.id
_entity.type
_entity.pdbx_description
1 polymer ?
#
loop_
_entity_poly.entity_id
_entity_poly.type
_entity_poly.pdbx_seq_one_letter_code
_entity_poly.pdbx_strand_id
1 'polypeptide(L)'
;MIIRSAEQVPHVTALKRFPIPRNLGVAPESRLEQGRTWPAPAGATRMKTFEIYRYDPDLAGNPRIDTFEVDLDACGPMVLDALFWIKNTVDSTLTFRRSCREGICGSCAMNIDGTNWLACTRFIADLGKPATIYPLANMRIIKDLIPDLTQAFAQYALIKPWLRSKTPQPERERLQSPEERSRLDDHYECILCFCCTSGCPSHWWNGDRFLGPAALLQANRWLVDSRDEATGERLDELEDPFRLYRCHTILNCTRTCPKGLNPGKSIANIKRMLLERRTLSSARFKSPQSTSIDP
;
A
#
# COMPACT_ATOMS: atom_id res chain seq x y z
N MET A 1 19.44 6.10 -3.41
CA MET A 1 19.31 6.32 -1.95
C MET A 1 19.18 4.94 -1.31
N ILE A 2 20.23 4.46 -0.67
CA ILE A 2 20.28 3.13 -0.05
C ILE A 2 19.32 3.18 1.14
N ILE A 3 18.34 2.26 1.15
CA ILE A 3 17.51 2.06 2.34
C ILE A 3 18.48 1.65 3.45
N ARG A 4 18.61 2.52 4.42
CA ARG A 4 19.38 2.23 5.63
C ARG A 4 18.77 0.98 6.27
N SER A 5 19.58 0.21 6.97
CA SER A 5 19.24 -1.06 7.62
C SER A 5 17.90 -0.99 8.39
N ALA A 6 17.27 -2.12 8.59
CA ALA A 6 16.03 -2.25 9.38
C ALA A 6 16.11 -1.58 10.76
N GLU A 7 17.32 -1.38 11.27
CA GLU A 7 17.65 -0.68 12.52
C GLU A 7 17.20 0.79 12.55
N GLN A 8 16.96 1.40 11.38
CA GLN A 8 16.58 2.81 11.28
C GLN A 8 15.08 3.02 11.00
N VAL A 9 14.28 1.95 11.09
CA VAL A 9 12.85 1.99 10.86
C VAL A 9 12.10 1.65 12.15
N PRO A 10 11.82 2.62 13.03
CA PRO A 10 11.28 2.38 14.38
C PRO A 10 9.98 1.56 14.39
N HIS A 11 9.18 1.64 13.32
CA HIS A 11 7.91 0.93 13.23
C HIS A 11 8.03 -0.59 13.07
N VAL A 12 9.18 -1.11 12.65
CA VAL A 12 9.39 -2.56 12.54
C VAL A 12 9.28 -3.23 13.91
N THR A 13 9.70 -2.52 14.96
CA THR A 13 9.58 -2.99 16.34
C THR A 13 8.19 -2.85 16.92
N ALA A 14 7.36 -1.96 16.36
CA ALA A 14 6.01 -1.69 16.83
C ALA A 14 5.00 -2.79 16.46
N LEU A 15 5.30 -3.59 15.45
CA LEU A 15 4.37 -4.62 14.95
C LEU A 15 4.48 -5.92 15.77
N LYS A 16 4.09 -5.89 17.05
CA LYS A 16 4.11 -7.07 17.94
C LYS A 16 3.33 -8.28 17.40
N ARG A 17 2.39 -8.08 16.47
CA ARG A 17 1.55 -9.14 15.87
C ARG A 17 2.11 -9.72 14.56
N PHE A 18 3.10 -9.07 13.95
CA PHE A 18 3.83 -9.66 12.82
C PHE A 18 5.12 -10.26 13.35
N PRO A 19 5.31 -11.58 13.24
CA PRO A 19 6.58 -12.18 13.62
C PRO A 19 7.68 -11.57 12.76
N ILE A 20 8.51 -10.74 13.38
CA ILE A 20 9.72 -10.23 12.75
C ILE A 20 10.64 -11.43 12.58
N PRO A 21 11.09 -11.76 11.36
CA PRO A 21 12.04 -12.83 11.17
C PRO A 21 13.28 -12.61 12.04
N ARG A 22 13.75 -13.67 12.66
CA ARG A 22 14.89 -13.65 13.62
C ARG A 22 16.19 -13.09 13.04
N ASN A 23 16.31 -12.99 11.73
CA ASN A 23 17.46 -12.46 11.00
C ASN A 23 17.39 -10.94 10.73
N LEU A 24 16.29 -10.29 11.05
CA LEU A 24 16.26 -8.83 11.13
C LEU A 24 16.87 -8.44 12.48
N GLY A 25 18.12 -8.03 12.45
CA GLY A 25 18.77 -7.40 13.60
C GLY A 25 18.04 -6.12 13.99
N VAL A 26 17.17 -6.22 14.97
CA VAL A 26 16.59 -5.04 15.62
C VAL A 26 17.60 -4.59 16.65
N ALA A 27 18.12 -3.38 16.52
CA ALA A 27 19.02 -2.84 17.51
C ALA A 27 18.33 -2.87 18.90
N PRO A 28 19.03 -3.27 19.96
CA PRO A 28 18.47 -3.31 21.31
C PRO A 28 17.84 -1.98 21.75
N GLU A 29 18.36 -0.88 21.20
CA GLU A 29 17.92 0.49 21.44
C GLU A 29 16.57 0.82 20.76
N SER A 30 16.14 0.05 19.75
CA SER A 30 14.91 0.27 18.99
C SER A 30 13.68 -0.32 19.67
N ARG A 31 13.64 -0.38 20.99
CA ARG A 31 12.49 -0.93 21.71
C ARG A 31 11.36 0.08 21.77
N LEU A 32 10.16 -0.43 21.60
CA LEU A 32 8.95 0.33 21.82
C LEU A 32 8.77 0.56 23.33
N GLU A 33 8.77 1.81 23.74
CA GLU A 33 8.62 2.20 25.15
C GLU A 33 7.14 2.30 25.54
N GLN A 34 6.87 2.12 26.84
CA GLN A 34 5.57 2.46 27.39
C GLN A 34 5.48 3.98 27.51
N GLY A 35 4.46 4.56 26.87
CA GLY A 35 4.23 5.99 26.87
C GLY A 35 3.28 6.45 27.98
N ARG A 36 2.57 7.54 27.70
CA ARG A 36 1.62 8.14 28.64
C ARG A 36 0.28 7.42 28.61
N THR A 37 -0.39 7.41 29.76
CA THR A 37 -1.80 7.01 29.86
C THR A 37 -2.65 8.24 30.09
N TRP A 38 -3.65 8.42 29.24
CA TRP A 38 -4.60 9.50 29.27
C TRP A 38 -5.95 8.95 29.75
N PRO A 39 -6.36 9.29 31.00
CA PRO A 39 -7.59 8.76 31.56
C PRO A 39 -8.82 9.32 30.85
N ALA A 40 -9.92 8.63 31.01
CA ALA A 40 -11.20 9.08 30.50
C ALA A 40 -11.67 10.38 31.14
N PRO A 41 -12.49 11.14 30.43
CA PRO A 41 -13.19 12.28 31.01
C PRO A 41 -14.09 11.84 32.20
N ALA A 42 -14.22 12.70 33.18
CA ALA A 42 -15.14 12.47 34.29
C ALA A 42 -16.60 12.31 33.77
N GLY A 43 -17.27 11.22 34.19
CA GLY A 43 -18.64 10.95 33.78
C GLY A 43 -18.80 10.12 32.49
N ALA A 44 -17.72 9.70 31.83
CA ALA A 44 -17.76 8.83 30.68
C ALA A 44 -18.38 7.47 31.05
N THR A 45 -19.37 7.00 30.26
CA THR A 45 -20.13 5.76 30.53
C THR A 45 -19.76 4.64 29.57
N ARG A 46 -19.34 4.95 28.34
CA ARG A 46 -19.03 4.01 27.27
C ARG A 46 -17.61 4.18 26.76
N MET A 47 -16.68 3.46 27.36
CA MET A 47 -15.27 3.68 27.13
C MET A 47 -14.61 2.66 26.22
N LYS A 48 -13.63 3.13 25.46
CA LYS A 48 -12.74 2.32 24.63
C LYS A 48 -11.30 2.74 24.81
N THR A 49 -10.45 1.77 25.10
CA THR A 49 -9.00 1.97 25.20
C THR A 49 -8.36 1.89 23.81
N PHE A 50 -7.58 2.91 23.47
CA PHE A 50 -6.75 2.95 22.28
C PHE A 50 -5.27 2.97 22.67
N GLU A 51 -4.50 2.06 22.15
CA GLU A 51 -3.03 2.05 22.19
C GLU A 51 -2.50 2.59 20.88
N ILE A 52 -1.91 3.80 20.90
CA ILE A 52 -1.50 4.51 19.70
C ILE A 52 0.02 4.68 19.67
N TYR A 53 0.62 4.28 18.54
CA TYR A 53 2.04 4.52 18.28
C TYR A 53 2.35 6.02 18.20
N ARG A 54 3.38 6.44 18.92
CA ARG A 54 3.87 7.82 18.97
C ARG A 54 5.35 7.85 18.66
N TYR A 55 5.73 8.77 17.79
CA TYR A 55 7.11 9.06 17.44
C TYR A 55 7.24 10.52 17.02
N ASP A 56 8.20 11.21 17.61
CA ASP A 56 8.55 12.58 17.25
C ASP A 56 10.03 12.65 16.88
N PRO A 57 10.39 12.99 15.63
CA PRO A 57 11.79 13.03 15.19
C PRO A 57 12.59 14.15 15.87
N ASP A 58 11.93 15.17 16.43
CA ASP A 58 12.56 16.31 17.09
C ASP A 58 12.88 16.02 18.56
N LEU A 59 12.35 14.91 19.10
CA LEU A 59 12.60 14.47 20.47
C LEU A 59 13.57 13.32 20.50
N ALA A 60 14.54 13.37 21.41
CA ALA A 60 15.40 12.24 21.70
C ALA A 60 14.58 11.12 22.36
N GLY A 61 14.74 9.89 21.88
CA GLY A 61 14.09 8.71 22.46
C GLY A 61 13.54 7.75 21.43
N ASN A 62 13.15 6.59 21.92
CA ASN A 62 12.53 5.55 21.13
C ASN A 62 11.04 5.87 20.89
N PRO A 63 10.44 5.28 19.84
CA PRO A 63 9.00 5.32 19.70
C PRO A 63 8.32 4.66 20.91
N ARG A 64 7.15 5.17 21.25
CA ARG A 64 6.38 4.71 22.41
C ARG A 64 4.93 4.40 22.04
N ILE A 65 4.20 3.74 22.93
CA ILE A 65 2.77 3.56 22.85
C ILE A 65 2.10 4.43 23.93
N ASP A 66 1.32 5.39 23.51
CA ASP A 66 0.43 6.13 24.41
C ASP A 66 -0.93 5.43 24.47
N THR A 67 -1.51 5.39 25.67
CA THR A 67 -2.82 4.78 25.95
C THR A 67 -3.84 5.88 26.18
N PHE A 68 -4.95 5.83 25.43
CA PHE A 68 -6.03 6.81 25.50
C PHE A 68 -7.34 6.11 25.85
N GLU A 69 -8.01 6.58 26.89
CA GLU A 69 -9.38 6.18 27.23
C GLU A 69 -10.35 7.16 26.57
N VAL A 70 -11.06 6.70 25.54
CA VAL A 70 -11.97 7.51 24.73
C VAL A 70 -13.40 7.25 25.11
N ASP A 71 -14.17 8.31 25.35
CA ASP A 71 -15.60 8.25 25.53
C ASP A 71 -16.30 8.08 24.17
N LEU A 72 -16.92 6.93 23.95
CA LEU A 72 -17.61 6.60 22.70
C LEU A 72 -18.93 7.37 22.51
N ASP A 73 -19.45 8.00 23.57
CA ASP A 73 -20.64 8.85 23.47
C ASP A 73 -20.28 10.28 23.02
N ALA A 74 -19.01 10.67 23.20
CA ALA A 74 -18.47 11.97 22.78
C ALA A 74 -17.79 11.95 21.42
N CYS A 75 -17.62 10.78 20.77
CA CYS A 75 -17.01 10.66 19.46
C CYS A 75 -17.89 9.88 18.48
N GLY A 76 -17.63 10.03 17.16
CA GLY A 76 -18.32 9.26 16.13
C GLY A 76 -17.85 7.79 16.06
N PRO A 77 -18.48 6.96 15.22
CA PRO A 77 -18.32 5.51 15.20
C PRO A 77 -17.02 5.01 14.56
N MET A 78 -16.30 5.87 13.82
CA MET A 78 -15.11 5.47 13.05
C MET A 78 -13.82 5.68 13.83
N VAL A 79 -12.79 4.90 13.53
CA VAL A 79 -11.45 5.08 14.11
C VAL A 79 -10.95 6.51 13.90
N LEU A 80 -11.20 7.09 12.74
CA LEU A 80 -10.81 8.47 12.45
C LEU A 80 -11.49 9.47 13.38
N ASP A 81 -12.73 9.22 13.78
CA ASP A 81 -13.46 10.09 14.72
C ASP A 81 -12.81 10.07 16.11
N ALA A 82 -12.39 8.88 16.56
CA ALA A 82 -11.66 8.76 17.83
C ALA A 82 -10.30 9.49 17.78
N LEU A 83 -9.56 9.38 16.65
CA LEU A 83 -8.31 10.12 16.46
C LEU A 83 -8.52 11.64 16.47
N PHE A 84 -9.62 12.12 15.90
CA PHE A 84 -9.99 13.53 15.96
C PHE A 84 -10.35 13.94 17.39
N TRP A 85 -11.14 13.14 18.07
CA TRP A 85 -11.50 13.41 19.45
C TRP A 85 -10.25 13.52 20.33
N ILE A 86 -9.34 12.54 20.25
CA ILE A 86 -8.06 12.56 20.97
C ILE A 86 -7.28 13.83 20.67
N LYS A 87 -7.11 14.14 19.37
CA LYS A 87 -6.32 15.30 18.96
C LYS A 87 -6.92 16.63 19.43
N ASN A 88 -8.22 16.76 19.43
CA ASN A 88 -8.90 18.02 19.75
C ASN A 88 -9.10 18.24 21.24
N THR A 89 -9.22 17.15 22.03
CA THR A 89 -9.61 17.26 23.46
C THR A 89 -8.54 16.78 24.43
N VAL A 90 -7.63 15.89 24.01
CA VAL A 90 -6.68 15.23 24.90
C VAL A 90 -5.24 15.61 24.58
N ASP A 91 -4.78 15.36 23.35
CA ASP A 91 -3.39 15.60 22.93
C ASP A 91 -3.31 16.14 21.49
N SER A 92 -3.20 17.43 21.37
CA SER A 92 -3.12 18.14 20.08
C SER A 92 -1.88 17.78 19.26
N THR A 93 -0.86 17.17 19.87
CA THR A 93 0.38 16.77 19.20
C THR A 93 0.22 15.50 18.35
N LEU A 94 -0.85 14.70 18.58
CA LEU A 94 -1.10 13.48 17.80
C LEU A 94 -1.20 13.80 16.31
N THR A 95 -0.36 13.15 15.49
CA THR A 95 -0.19 13.49 14.08
C THR A 95 -0.63 12.35 13.16
N PHE A 96 -1.55 12.64 12.25
CA PHE A 96 -2.06 11.70 11.24
C PHE A 96 -2.55 12.45 9.98
N ARG A 97 -2.60 11.73 8.85
CA ARG A 97 -3.17 12.28 7.61
C ARG A 97 -4.67 11.97 7.54
N ARG A 98 -5.39 12.92 6.94
CA ARG A 98 -6.83 12.77 6.67
C ARG A 98 -7.26 13.74 5.58
N SER A 99 -8.39 13.43 4.91
CA SER A 99 -9.02 14.35 3.96
C SER A 99 -10.51 14.01 3.78
N CYS A 100 -10.88 13.12 2.84
CA CYS A 100 -12.25 12.90 2.38
C CYS A 100 -13.22 12.36 3.45
N ARG A 101 -12.76 11.54 4.40
CA ARG A 101 -13.55 10.87 5.45
C ARG A 101 -14.56 9.82 4.94
N GLU A 102 -14.50 9.45 3.66
CA GLU A 102 -15.45 8.56 2.97
C GLU A 102 -14.75 7.45 2.15
N GLY A 103 -13.46 7.16 2.43
CA GLY A 103 -12.75 6.06 1.81
C GLY A 103 -12.28 6.30 0.37
N ILE A 104 -12.15 7.56 -0.09
CA ILE A 104 -11.80 7.90 -1.48
C ILE A 104 -10.35 8.38 -1.62
N CYS A 105 -9.81 9.15 -0.69
CA CYS A 105 -8.50 9.78 -0.86
C CYS A 105 -7.31 8.90 -0.42
N GLY A 106 -7.54 7.83 0.33
CA GLY A 106 -6.48 6.94 0.82
C GLY A 106 -5.58 7.51 1.93
N SER A 107 -5.69 8.80 2.27
CA SER A 107 -4.72 9.49 3.14
C SER A 107 -4.71 9.01 4.59
N CYS A 108 -5.82 8.51 5.11
CA CYS A 108 -5.94 7.99 6.47
C CYS A 108 -5.60 6.48 6.59
N ALA A 109 -4.82 5.95 5.64
CA ALA A 109 -4.36 4.56 5.70
C ALA A 109 -3.37 4.36 6.85
N MET A 110 -3.64 3.37 7.69
CA MET A 110 -2.82 3.01 8.84
C MET A 110 -3.03 1.54 9.22
N ASN A 111 -2.26 1.02 10.15
CA ASN A 111 -2.47 -0.31 10.68
C ASN A 111 -3.38 -0.24 11.90
N ILE A 112 -4.51 -0.91 11.82
CA ILE A 112 -5.55 -0.94 12.85
C ILE A 112 -5.75 -2.39 13.29
N ASP A 113 -5.47 -2.70 14.54
CA ASP A 113 -5.53 -4.06 15.10
C ASP A 113 -4.80 -5.11 14.24
N GLY A 114 -3.60 -4.74 13.74
CA GLY A 114 -2.78 -5.62 12.92
C GLY A 114 -3.19 -5.72 11.45
N THR A 115 -4.22 -4.99 11.01
CA THR A 115 -4.67 -4.95 9.61
C THR A 115 -4.50 -3.55 9.03
N ASN A 116 -3.91 -3.44 7.85
CA ASN A 116 -3.84 -2.14 7.16
C ASN A 116 -5.23 -1.80 6.60
N TRP A 117 -5.76 -0.64 6.98
CA TRP A 117 -7.08 -0.18 6.58
C TRP A 117 -7.16 1.35 6.57
N LEU A 118 -8.31 1.90 6.16
CA LEU A 118 -8.59 3.33 6.23
C LEU A 118 -9.31 3.65 7.56
N ALA A 119 -8.76 4.58 8.33
CA ALA A 119 -9.36 4.96 9.62
C ALA A 119 -10.77 5.55 9.49
N CYS A 120 -11.10 6.18 8.34
CA CYS A 120 -12.41 6.76 8.09
C CYS A 120 -13.52 5.74 7.76
N THR A 121 -13.17 4.48 7.48
CA THR A 121 -14.14 3.42 7.13
C THR A 121 -14.06 2.21 8.07
N ARG A 122 -13.22 2.27 9.11
CA ARG A 122 -13.11 1.22 10.10
C ARG A 122 -13.94 1.56 11.34
N PHE A 123 -14.94 0.73 11.64
CA PHE A 123 -15.77 0.92 12.82
C PHE A 123 -15.01 0.60 14.11
N ILE A 124 -15.18 1.46 15.12
CA ILE A 124 -14.60 1.25 16.45
C ILE A 124 -15.18 -0.02 17.12
N ALA A 125 -16.46 -0.32 16.84
CA ALA A 125 -17.14 -1.48 17.39
C ALA A 125 -16.49 -2.83 17.02
N ASP A 126 -15.82 -2.88 15.84
CA ASP A 126 -15.17 -4.09 15.31
C ASP A 126 -13.77 -4.33 15.88
N LEU A 127 -13.27 -3.43 16.74
CA LEU A 127 -11.88 -3.48 17.21
C LEU A 127 -11.73 -4.28 18.51
N GLY A 128 -10.54 -4.84 18.70
CA GLY A 128 -10.11 -5.49 19.93
C GLY A 128 -10.11 -4.57 21.15
N LYS A 129 -9.83 -5.12 22.30
CA LYS A 129 -9.69 -4.39 23.57
C LYS A 129 -8.34 -4.75 24.20
N PRO A 130 -7.37 -3.82 24.19
CA PRO A 130 -7.40 -2.47 23.61
C PRO A 130 -7.38 -2.47 22.07
N ALA A 131 -7.83 -1.37 21.45
CA ALA A 131 -7.66 -1.13 20.02
C ALA A 131 -6.25 -0.60 19.75
N THR A 132 -5.51 -1.23 18.85
CA THR A 132 -4.11 -0.85 18.56
C THR A 132 -4.00 -0.11 17.24
N ILE A 133 -3.37 1.06 17.25
CA ILE A 133 -3.21 1.90 16.06
C ILE A 133 -1.73 2.19 15.81
N TYR A 134 -1.26 1.79 14.63
CA TYR A 134 0.12 2.00 14.18
C TYR A 134 0.13 2.66 12.79
N PRO A 135 1.25 3.30 12.39
CA PRO A 135 1.41 3.71 11.00
C PRO A 135 1.46 2.49 10.06
N LEU A 136 1.36 2.72 8.75
CA LEU A 136 1.57 1.67 7.76
C LEU A 136 2.95 1.02 7.95
N ALA A 137 2.96 -0.32 7.98
CA ALA A 137 4.17 -1.11 8.24
C ALA A 137 5.23 -0.97 7.14
N ASN A 138 6.51 -1.16 7.52
CA ASN A 138 7.64 -1.20 6.58
C ASN A 138 7.81 0.05 5.69
N MET A 139 7.38 1.19 6.19
CA MET A 139 7.63 2.51 5.64
C MET A 139 8.34 3.36 6.67
N ARG A 140 9.23 4.24 6.24
CA ARG A 140 9.85 5.22 7.14
C ARG A 140 8.76 6.08 7.78
N ILE A 141 8.88 6.36 9.09
CA ILE A 141 7.94 7.20 9.81
C ILE A 141 8.46 8.64 9.80
N ILE A 142 7.60 9.58 9.44
CA ILE A 142 7.87 11.01 9.56
C ILE A 142 7.57 11.46 10.99
N LYS A 143 6.34 11.21 11.45
CA LYS A 143 5.89 11.51 12.82
C LYS A 143 4.64 10.69 13.12
N ASP A 144 4.54 10.12 14.31
CA ASP A 144 3.40 9.34 14.80
C ASP A 144 2.84 8.35 13.75
N LEU A 145 1.65 8.60 13.24
CA LEU A 145 0.93 7.75 12.29
C LEU A 145 1.21 8.12 10.80
N ILE A 146 2.17 9.01 10.56
CA ILE A 146 2.50 9.50 9.20
C ILE A 146 3.70 8.74 8.63
N PRO A 147 3.49 7.83 7.66
CA PRO A 147 4.57 7.22 6.90
C PRO A 147 5.09 8.16 5.80
N ASP A 148 6.36 8.00 5.43
CA ASP A 148 6.96 8.59 4.25
C ASP A 148 6.57 7.76 3.00
N LEU A 149 5.83 8.39 2.09
CA LEU A 149 5.34 7.76 0.87
C LEU A 149 6.24 8.05 -0.35
N THR A 150 7.36 8.74 -0.17
CA THR A 150 8.24 9.15 -1.27
C THR A 150 8.66 7.98 -2.15
N GLN A 151 9.09 6.88 -1.55
CA GLN A 151 9.50 5.69 -2.27
C GLN A 151 8.32 5.01 -2.99
N ALA A 152 7.17 4.92 -2.36
CA ALA A 152 5.98 4.33 -2.95
C ALA A 152 5.52 5.10 -4.20
N PHE A 153 5.54 6.43 -4.15
CA PHE A 153 5.24 7.27 -5.32
C PHE A 153 6.35 7.23 -6.37
N ALA A 154 7.62 7.11 -6.01
CA ALA A 154 8.71 6.90 -6.97
C ALA A 154 8.52 5.57 -7.73
N GLN A 155 8.16 4.49 -7.05
CA GLN A 155 7.83 3.20 -7.68
C GLN A 155 6.59 3.31 -8.60
N TYR A 156 5.57 4.06 -8.18
CA TYR A 156 4.42 4.36 -9.02
C TYR A 156 4.80 5.17 -10.27
N ALA A 157 5.68 6.14 -10.16
CA ALA A 157 6.15 6.92 -11.30
C ALA A 157 6.92 6.08 -12.34
N LEU A 158 7.65 5.03 -11.89
CA LEU A 158 8.38 4.13 -12.78
C LEU A 158 7.50 3.40 -13.80
N ILE A 159 6.24 3.16 -13.49
CA ILE A 159 5.30 2.51 -14.41
C ILE A 159 4.70 3.48 -15.44
N LYS A 160 5.09 4.76 -15.41
CA LYS A 160 4.59 5.82 -16.30
C LYS A 160 3.06 5.82 -16.37
N PRO A 161 2.38 6.21 -15.25
CA PRO A 161 0.94 6.04 -15.09
C PRO A 161 0.13 7.11 -15.85
N TRP A 162 0.33 7.19 -17.15
CA TRP A 162 -0.38 8.05 -18.10
C TRP A 162 -0.54 7.35 -19.45
N LEU A 163 -1.52 7.76 -20.24
CA LEU A 163 -1.77 7.24 -21.56
C LEU A 163 -0.59 7.51 -22.48
N ARG A 164 -0.09 6.48 -23.14
CA ARG A 164 0.98 6.54 -24.13
C ARG A 164 0.45 6.14 -25.50
N SER A 165 0.30 7.11 -26.37
CA SER A 165 -0.16 6.90 -27.75
C SER A 165 0.81 7.51 -28.73
N LYS A 166 1.06 6.81 -29.83
CA LYS A 166 1.84 7.26 -31.00
C LYS A 166 0.90 7.83 -32.07
N THR A 167 -0.35 7.41 -32.07
CA THR A 167 -1.37 7.91 -32.97
C THR A 167 -1.70 9.36 -32.64
N PRO A 168 -1.78 10.25 -33.63
CA PRO A 168 -2.18 11.65 -33.42
C PRO A 168 -3.48 11.77 -32.62
N GLN A 169 -3.61 12.88 -31.89
CA GLN A 169 -4.83 13.18 -31.15
C GLN A 169 -6.00 13.25 -32.13
N PRO A 170 -7.08 12.45 -31.93
CA PRO A 170 -8.27 12.59 -32.75
C PRO A 170 -8.96 13.94 -32.49
N GLU A 171 -9.82 14.37 -33.41
CA GLU A 171 -10.57 15.64 -33.28
C GLU A 171 -11.42 15.70 -32.01
N ARG A 172 -11.91 14.54 -31.59
CA ARG A 172 -12.70 14.40 -30.35
C ARG A 172 -11.96 13.52 -29.35
N GLU A 173 -12.60 12.47 -28.85
CA GLU A 173 -12.04 11.56 -27.86
C GLU A 173 -11.62 10.22 -28.48
N ARG A 174 -10.73 9.48 -27.80
CA ARG A 174 -10.40 8.11 -28.16
C ARG A 174 -11.50 7.19 -27.69
N LEU A 175 -12.20 6.59 -28.63
CA LEU A 175 -13.35 5.71 -28.36
C LEU A 175 -12.88 4.37 -27.79
N GLN A 176 -13.71 3.80 -26.91
CA GLN A 176 -13.61 2.42 -26.40
C GLN A 176 -14.96 1.75 -26.50
N SER A 177 -15.00 0.45 -26.81
CA SER A 177 -16.23 -0.32 -26.66
C SER A 177 -16.57 -0.53 -25.17
N PRO A 178 -17.83 -0.86 -24.84
CA PRO A 178 -18.21 -1.23 -23.48
C PRO A 178 -17.36 -2.40 -22.93
N GLU A 179 -17.03 -3.38 -23.77
CA GLU A 179 -16.18 -4.53 -23.40
C GLU A 179 -14.75 -4.13 -23.12
N GLU A 180 -14.16 -3.22 -23.89
CA GLU A 180 -12.84 -2.67 -23.66
C GLU A 180 -12.82 -1.85 -22.38
N ARG A 181 -13.84 -1.01 -22.16
CA ARG A 181 -13.98 -0.19 -20.96
C ARG A 181 -14.11 -1.07 -19.70
N SER A 182 -14.86 -2.17 -19.77
CA SER A 182 -15.05 -3.08 -18.64
C SER A 182 -13.76 -3.76 -18.16
N ARG A 183 -12.74 -3.86 -19.03
CA ARG A 183 -11.41 -4.38 -18.63
C ARG A 183 -10.67 -3.46 -17.67
N LEU A 184 -11.08 -2.21 -17.56
CA LEU A 184 -10.52 -1.23 -16.64
C LEU A 184 -11.19 -1.26 -15.26
N ASP A 185 -12.35 -1.90 -15.14
CA ASP A 185 -13.04 -2.03 -13.86
C ASP A 185 -12.12 -2.70 -12.82
N ASP A 186 -12.30 -2.35 -11.58
CA ASP A 186 -11.43 -2.67 -10.46
C ASP A 186 -10.06 -1.94 -10.50
N HIS A 187 -9.46 -1.68 -11.67
CA HIS A 187 -8.12 -1.10 -11.75
C HIS A 187 -8.10 0.40 -11.48
N TYR A 188 -9.04 1.15 -12.08
CA TYR A 188 -9.11 2.61 -11.92
C TYR A 188 -9.64 3.03 -10.53
N GLU A 189 -10.28 2.12 -9.79
CA GLU A 189 -10.78 2.37 -8.43
C GLU A 189 -9.66 2.42 -7.37
N CYS A 190 -8.44 2.10 -7.75
CA CYS A 190 -7.30 2.14 -6.84
C CYS A 190 -7.00 3.58 -6.40
N ILE A 191 -7.11 3.82 -5.09
CA ILE A 191 -6.93 5.14 -4.45
C ILE A 191 -5.49 5.40 -4.00
N LEU A 192 -4.53 4.54 -4.36
CA LEU A 192 -3.12 4.65 -3.97
C LEU A 192 -2.89 4.82 -2.46
N CYS A 193 -3.69 4.15 -1.63
CA CYS A 193 -3.54 4.18 -0.18
C CYS A 193 -2.34 3.38 0.34
N PHE A 194 -1.72 2.54 -0.50
CA PHE A 194 -0.58 1.68 -0.22
C PHE A 194 -0.78 0.65 0.91
N CYS A 195 -1.99 0.40 1.40
CA CYS A 195 -2.26 -0.68 2.35
C CYS A 195 -1.74 -2.03 1.84
N CYS A 196 -1.96 -2.33 0.56
CA CYS A 196 -1.51 -3.56 -0.10
C CYS A 196 0.02 -3.66 -0.21
N THR A 197 0.71 -2.55 -0.52
CA THR A 197 2.17 -2.49 -0.62
C THR A 197 2.82 -2.65 0.75
N SER A 198 2.33 -1.93 1.75
CA SER A 198 2.77 -2.05 3.13
C SER A 198 2.49 -3.45 3.73
N GLY A 199 1.42 -4.11 3.33
CA GLY A 199 1.06 -5.46 3.79
C GLY A 199 1.76 -6.61 3.03
N CYS A 200 2.63 -6.31 2.07
CA CYS A 200 3.26 -7.32 1.22
C CYS A 200 4.63 -7.78 1.76
N PRO A 201 4.78 -9.06 2.19
CA PRO A 201 6.07 -9.56 2.66
C PRO A 201 7.20 -9.43 1.64
N SER A 202 6.92 -9.64 0.36
CA SER A 202 7.92 -9.46 -0.70
C SER A 202 8.42 -8.03 -0.79
N HIS A 203 7.57 -7.04 -0.53
CA HIS A 203 7.96 -5.64 -0.48
C HIS A 203 8.77 -5.31 0.78
N TRP A 204 8.51 -5.96 1.91
CA TRP A 204 9.28 -5.75 3.14
C TRP A 204 10.77 -6.06 2.95
N TRP A 205 11.07 -7.12 2.16
CA TRP A 205 12.44 -7.58 1.93
C TRP A 205 13.13 -6.94 0.73
N ASN A 206 12.38 -6.49 -0.26
CA ASN A 206 12.88 -5.96 -1.52
C ASN A 206 12.23 -4.62 -1.87
N GLY A 207 11.90 -3.81 -0.88
CA GLY A 207 11.19 -2.55 -1.05
C GLY A 207 11.96 -1.52 -1.89
N ASP A 208 13.27 -1.67 -2.02
CA ASP A 208 14.14 -0.86 -2.87
C ASP A 208 13.94 -1.11 -4.38
N ARG A 209 13.58 -2.34 -4.77
CA ARG A 209 13.53 -2.78 -6.17
C ARG A 209 12.18 -3.36 -6.61
N PHE A 210 11.45 -4.02 -5.72
CA PHE A 210 10.13 -4.56 -6.02
C PHE A 210 9.10 -3.44 -6.10
N LEU A 211 8.39 -3.32 -7.22
CA LEU A 211 7.42 -2.25 -7.44
C LEU A 211 6.24 -2.28 -6.46
N GLY A 212 5.95 -3.44 -5.89
CA GLY A 212 4.85 -3.61 -4.95
C GLY A 212 3.49 -3.73 -5.63
N PRO A 213 2.48 -4.24 -4.86
CA PRO A 213 1.17 -4.53 -5.42
C PRO A 213 0.41 -3.33 -5.97
N ALA A 214 0.52 -2.15 -5.35
CA ALA A 214 -0.18 -0.95 -5.81
C ALA A 214 0.32 -0.48 -7.19
N ALA A 215 1.64 -0.36 -7.37
CA ALA A 215 2.21 0.04 -8.65
C ALA A 215 1.95 -1.00 -9.74
N LEU A 216 2.03 -2.30 -9.41
CA LEU A 216 1.77 -3.38 -10.38
C LEU A 216 0.29 -3.48 -10.77
N LEU A 217 -0.65 -3.21 -9.86
CA LEU A 217 -2.06 -3.09 -10.22
C LEU A 217 -2.27 -1.94 -11.21
N GLN A 218 -1.67 -0.80 -10.94
CA GLN A 218 -1.73 0.35 -11.83
C GLN A 218 -0.99 0.13 -13.17
N ALA A 219 0.10 -0.63 -13.18
CA ALA A 219 0.75 -1.05 -14.43
C ALA A 219 -0.20 -1.90 -15.28
N ASN A 220 -0.91 -2.86 -14.66
CA ASN A 220 -1.89 -3.68 -15.37
C ASN A 220 -3.04 -2.84 -15.92
N ARG A 221 -3.49 -1.80 -15.23
CA ARG A 221 -4.50 -0.87 -15.73
C ARG A 221 -4.12 -0.30 -17.10
N TRP A 222 -2.87 0.12 -17.28
CA TRP A 222 -2.37 0.66 -18.55
C TRP A 222 -2.14 -0.40 -19.62
N LEU A 223 -1.78 -1.62 -19.21
CA LEU A 223 -1.60 -2.74 -20.13
C LEU A 223 -2.92 -3.26 -20.72
N VAL A 224 -4.04 -3.09 -20.02
CA VAL A 224 -5.36 -3.53 -20.50
C VAL A 224 -6.19 -2.40 -21.11
N ASP A 225 -5.70 -1.15 -21.08
CA ASP A 225 -6.36 0.00 -21.71
C ASP A 225 -6.15 -0.05 -23.23
N SER A 226 -7.21 -0.26 -23.99
CA SER A 226 -7.17 -0.37 -25.47
C SER A 226 -6.68 0.89 -26.16
N ARG A 227 -6.69 2.03 -25.47
CA ARG A 227 -6.18 3.30 -25.98
C ARG A 227 -4.66 3.48 -25.81
N ASP A 228 -4.03 2.65 -24.96
CA ASP A 228 -2.59 2.70 -24.74
C ASP A 228 -1.85 1.86 -25.80
N GLU A 229 -0.94 2.48 -26.52
CA GLU A 229 -0.21 1.85 -27.61
C GLU A 229 1.21 1.39 -27.19
N ALA A 230 1.56 1.51 -25.91
CA ALA A 230 2.88 1.20 -25.41
C ALA A 230 2.97 -0.15 -24.67
N THR A 231 2.07 -1.08 -24.92
CA THR A 231 2.00 -2.39 -24.23
C THR A 231 3.34 -3.14 -24.24
N GLY A 232 4.01 -3.20 -25.40
CA GLY A 232 5.31 -3.86 -25.54
C GLY A 232 6.39 -3.23 -24.66
N GLU A 233 6.52 -1.90 -24.74
CA GLU A 233 7.49 -1.12 -23.97
C GLU A 233 7.22 -1.21 -22.45
N ARG A 234 5.94 -1.21 -22.03
CA ARG A 234 5.57 -1.39 -20.63
C ARG A 234 5.94 -2.78 -20.11
N LEU A 235 5.72 -3.81 -20.92
CA LEU A 235 6.11 -5.18 -20.57
C LEU A 235 7.63 -5.30 -20.44
N ASP A 236 8.43 -4.68 -21.34
CA ASP A 236 9.88 -4.65 -21.25
C ASP A 236 10.36 -3.98 -19.94
N GLU A 237 9.75 -2.86 -19.57
CA GLU A 237 10.07 -2.14 -18.34
C GLU A 237 9.73 -2.92 -17.07
N LEU A 238 8.71 -3.79 -17.12
CA LEU A 238 8.27 -4.63 -16.01
C LEU A 238 9.03 -5.96 -15.92
N GLU A 239 9.58 -6.47 -17.04
CA GLU A 239 10.23 -7.76 -17.11
C GLU A 239 11.62 -7.75 -16.44
N ASP A 240 11.61 -7.75 -15.13
CA ASP A 240 12.80 -7.70 -14.28
C ASP A 240 12.63 -8.66 -13.09
N PRO A 241 13.68 -9.41 -12.69
CA PRO A 241 13.63 -10.36 -11.57
C PRO A 241 13.17 -9.75 -10.25
N PHE A 242 13.42 -8.46 -10.04
CA PHE A 242 13.06 -7.76 -8.82
C PHE A 242 11.75 -6.97 -8.96
N ARG A 243 11.54 -6.27 -10.07
CA ARG A 243 10.38 -5.39 -10.26
C ARG A 243 9.04 -6.15 -10.22
N LEU A 244 8.98 -7.31 -10.89
CA LEU A 244 7.76 -8.11 -11.04
C LEU A 244 7.83 -9.46 -10.31
N TYR A 245 8.92 -10.21 -10.54
CA TYR A 245 8.97 -11.63 -10.18
C TYR A 245 9.21 -11.89 -8.69
N ARG A 246 9.43 -10.87 -7.87
CA ARG A 246 9.41 -10.98 -6.40
C ARG A 246 8.01 -11.19 -5.82
N CYS A 247 6.97 -11.10 -6.64
CA CYS A 247 5.64 -11.50 -6.21
C CYS A 247 5.55 -13.03 -6.13
N HIS A 248 5.39 -13.55 -4.90
CA HIS A 248 5.22 -14.98 -4.59
C HIS A 248 3.76 -15.39 -4.37
N THR A 249 2.80 -14.55 -4.76
CA THR A 249 1.36 -14.83 -4.70
C THR A 249 0.85 -15.16 -3.28
N ILE A 250 1.36 -14.45 -2.27
CA ILE A 250 0.94 -14.62 -0.87
C ILE A 250 -0.47 -14.06 -0.63
N LEU A 251 -0.94 -13.15 -1.48
CA LEU A 251 -2.28 -12.54 -1.51
C LEU A 251 -2.65 -11.66 -0.29
N ASN A 252 -1.71 -11.28 0.57
CA ASN A 252 -1.97 -10.29 1.61
C ASN A 252 -2.49 -8.97 1.03
N CYS A 253 -1.98 -8.57 -0.14
CA CYS A 253 -2.39 -7.37 -0.85
C CYS A 253 -3.88 -7.34 -1.17
N THR A 254 -4.48 -8.48 -1.49
CA THR A 254 -5.91 -8.59 -1.78
C THR A 254 -6.74 -8.51 -0.49
N ARG A 255 -6.26 -9.15 0.58
CA ARG A 255 -6.98 -9.17 1.88
C ARG A 255 -7.03 -7.82 2.56
N THR A 256 -5.99 -7.00 2.37
CA THR A 256 -5.85 -5.70 3.04
C THR A 256 -6.28 -4.51 2.17
N CYS A 257 -6.87 -4.76 1.00
CA CYS A 257 -7.34 -3.67 0.14
C CYS A 257 -8.68 -3.13 0.64
N PRO A 258 -8.75 -1.86 1.10
CA PRO A 258 -10.00 -1.29 1.61
C PRO A 258 -11.05 -1.02 0.52
N LYS A 259 -10.66 -1.12 -0.76
CA LYS A 259 -11.55 -1.03 -1.92
C LYS A 259 -11.95 -2.40 -2.49
N GLY A 260 -11.53 -3.51 -1.86
CA GLY A 260 -11.85 -4.86 -2.33
C GLY A 260 -11.15 -5.29 -3.62
N LEU A 261 -10.13 -4.55 -4.07
CA LEU A 261 -9.43 -4.84 -5.31
C LEU A 261 -8.52 -6.06 -5.20
N ASN A 262 -8.15 -6.65 -6.34
CA ASN A 262 -7.28 -7.81 -6.39
C ASN A 262 -5.94 -7.53 -7.11
N PRO A 263 -4.94 -6.95 -6.42
CA PRO A 263 -3.61 -6.73 -7.01
C PRO A 263 -2.92 -8.03 -7.43
N GLY A 264 -3.19 -9.14 -6.73
CA GLY A 264 -2.63 -10.45 -7.08
C GLY A 264 -3.06 -10.92 -8.46
N LYS A 265 -4.34 -10.76 -8.82
CA LYS A 265 -4.89 -11.05 -10.15
C LYS A 265 -4.23 -10.18 -11.22
N SER A 266 -4.05 -8.88 -10.95
CA SER A 266 -3.38 -7.95 -11.86
C SER A 266 -1.94 -8.35 -12.13
N ILE A 267 -1.18 -8.74 -11.11
CA ILE A 267 0.20 -9.23 -11.25
C ILE A 267 0.25 -10.52 -12.04
N ALA A 268 -0.67 -11.46 -11.80
CA ALA A 268 -0.77 -12.70 -12.55
C ALA A 268 -1.05 -12.44 -14.04
N ASN A 269 -1.92 -11.46 -14.35
CA ASN A 269 -2.21 -11.06 -15.72
C ASN A 269 -0.96 -10.51 -16.43
N ILE A 270 -0.17 -9.65 -15.78
CA ILE A 270 1.11 -9.15 -16.35
C ILE A 270 2.03 -10.33 -16.68
N LYS A 271 2.20 -11.27 -15.74
CA LYS A 271 3.04 -12.47 -15.95
C LYS A 271 2.54 -13.32 -17.13
N ARG A 272 1.22 -13.48 -17.27
CA ARG A 272 0.61 -14.18 -18.40
C ARG A 272 0.89 -13.50 -19.73
N MET A 273 0.74 -12.17 -19.81
CA MET A 273 1.04 -11.39 -21.02
C MET A 273 2.52 -11.52 -21.45
N LEU A 274 3.45 -11.53 -20.50
CA LEU A 274 4.86 -11.78 -20.76
C LEU A 274 5.12 -13.19 -21.30
N LEU A 275 4.46 -14.20 -20.76
CA LEU A 275 4.58 -15.58 -21.23
C LEU A 275 4.04 -15.73 -22.65
N GLU A 276 2.86 -15.20 -22.96
CA GLU A 276 2.23 -15.21 -24.28
C GLU A 276 3.14 -14.54 -25.33
N ARG A 277 3.75 -13.39 -24.99
CA ARG A 277 4.69 -12.69 -25.86
C ARG A 277 5.92 -13.54 -26.21
N ARG A 278 6.48 -14.26 -25.23
CA ARG A 278 7.63 -15.16 -25.45
C ARG A 278 7.27 -16.36 -26.33
N THR A 279 6.09 -16.95 -26.14
CA THR A 279 5.64 -18.10 -26.95
C THR A 279 5.39 -17.70 -28.40
N LEU A 280 4.80 -16.52 -28.66
CA LEU A 280 4.61 -16.00 -30.01
C LEU A 280 5.95 -15.67 -30.71
N SER A 281 6.91 -15.14 -29.98
CA SER A 281 8.25 -14.90 -30.47
C SER A 281 8.98 -16.18 -30.83
N SER A 282 8.90 -17.22 -29.98
CA SER A 282 9.53 -18.51 -30.24
C SER A 282 8.87 -19.30 -31.40
N ALA A 283 7.57 -19.12 -31.62
CA ALA A 283 6.87 -19.72 -32.76
C ALA A 283 7.28 -19.11 -34.11
N ARG A 284 7.58 -17.79 -34.13
CA ARG A 284 8.13 -17.13 -35.34
C ARG A 284 9.52 -17.63 -35.73
N PHE A 285 10.33 -18.10 -34.79
CA PHE A 285 11.66 -18.67 -35.07
C PHE A 285 11.60 -20.13 -35.54
N LYS A 286 10.46 -20.81 -35.39
CA LYS A 286 10.27 -22.22 -35.78
C LYS A 286 9.57 -22.42 -37.12
N SER A 287 9.25 -21.38 -37.88
CA SER A 287 8.80 -21.52 -39.26
C SER A 287 9.97 -22.05 -40.11
N PRO A 288 9.84 -23.18 -40.83
CA PRO A 288 10.93 -23.70 -41.66
C PRO A 288 11.31 -22.69 -42.71
N GLN A 289 12.60 -22.35 -42.77
CA GLN A 289 13.15 -21.74 -44.00
C GLN A 289 12.86 -22.76 -45.11
N SER A 290 12.05 -22.37 -46.07
CA SER A 290 11.86 -23.15 -47.29
C SER A 290 13.26 -23.29 -47.96
N THR A 291 13.84 -24.46 -47.83
CA THR A 291 14.95 -24.87 -48.70
C THR A 291 14.37 -24.98 -50.08
N SER A 292 14.52 -23.92 -50.89
CA SER A 292 14.46 -24.00 -52.34
C SER A 292 15.66 -24.85 -52.78
N ILE A 293 15.43 -26.10 -53.02
CA ILE A 293 16.33 -26.92 -53.85
C ILE A 293 15.88 -26.59 -55.28
N ASP A 294 16.63 -25.72 -55.97
CA ASP A 294 16.53 -25.61 -57.40
C ASP A 294 17.27 -26.79 -58.06
N PRO A 295 16.78 -27.31 -59.21
CA PRO A 295 17.24 -28.51 -59.87
C PRO A 295 18.60 -28.41 -60.57
#